data_fa41662e10522eafbf82d7dccd0c114c
#
_entry.id   fa41662e10522eafbf82d7dccd0c114c
#
_cell.length_a   1.000
_cell.length_b   1.000
_cell.length_c   1.000
_cell.angle_alpha   90.00
_cell.angle_beta   90.00
_cell.angle_gamma   90.00
#
_symmetry.space_group_name_H-M   'P 1'
#
loop_
_entity.id
_entity.type
_entity.pdbx_description
1 polymer ?
#
loop_
_entity_poly.entity_id
_entity_poly.type
_entity_poly.pdbx_seq_one_letter_code
_entity_poly.pdbx_strand_id
1 'polypeptide(L)'
;MEEARGPGLYDPRNEHDSCGVGFVVNIKGRKSHDIIRRGLEILVNLDHRGAVGADPLVGDGAGCLMQMPDALLRDWCAGRGIGLPAPGRYAVAMCFLPRDEQARAIAIAHIERLVRVEGQTLLAWRDVPTDTTGLGARVIETMPWIAQAIVAASPDIASQDAFERKILTIRTRSEERRVGK
;
A
#
# COMPACT_ATOMS: atom_id res chain seq x y z
N MET A 1 -23.58 12.03 36.23
CA MET A 1 -23.83 10.56 36.36
C MET A 1 -22.54 9.88 35.97
N GLU A 2 -21.83 9.37 36.95
CA GLU A 2 -20.60 8.62 36.75
C GLU A 2 -20.99 7.23 36.24
N GLU A 3 -20.65 6.92 35.00
CA GLU A 3 -20.86 5.58 34.45
C GLU A 3 -20.03 4.60 35.28
N ALA A 4 -20.69 3.64 35.91
CA ALA A 4 -20.06 2.61 36.72
C ALA A 4 -19.06 1.84 35.84
N ARG A 5 -17.77 1.92 36.18
CA ARG A 5 -16.73 1.07 35.62
C ARG A 5 -17.10 -0.39 35.82
N GLY A 6 -17.25 -1.13 34.73
CA GLY A 6 -17.47 -2.58 34.79
C GLY A 6 -16.34 -3.29 35.52
N PRO A 7 -16.61 -4.46 36.09
CA PRO A 7 -15.57 -5.26 36.75
C PRO A 7 -14.55 -5.76 35.72
N GLY A 8 -13.27 -5.44 35.89
CA GLY A 8 -12.18 -5.93 35.08
C GLY A 8 -11.25 -4.83 34.54
N LEU A 9 -10.32 -5.25 33.66
CA LEU A 9 -9.32 -4.37 33.03
C LEU A 9 -9.86 -3.64 31.81
N TYR A 10 -11.09 -3.93 31.36
CA TYR A 10 -11.72 -3.27 30.22
C TYR A 10 -12.22 -1.89 30.60
N ASP A 11 -11.78 -0.88 29.84
CA ASP A 11 -12.28 0.49 29.94
C ASP A 11 -12.86 0.90 28.57
N PRO A 12 -14.19 1.09 28.46
CA PRO A 12 -14.82 1.43 27.18
C PRO A 12 -14.33 2.76 26.57
N ARG A 13 -13.68 3.62 27.36
CA ARG A 13 -13.06 4.85 26.85
C ARG A 13 -11.80 4.59 26.02
N ASN A 14 -11.21 3.39 26.15
CA ASN A 14 -10.08 2.95 25.36
C ASN A 14 -10.53 2.13 24.13
N GLU A 15 -11.83 1.98 23.93
CA GLU A 15 -12.36 1.32 22.74
C GLU A 15 -12.20 2.24 21.54
N HIS A 16 -11.36 1.80 20.61
CA HIS A 16 -11.18 2.39 19.29
C HIS A 16 -11.81 1.47 18.25
N ASP A 17 -11.90 1.95 17.02
CA ASP A 17 -12.48 1.20 15.90
C ASP A 17 -11.94 -0.23 15.82
N SER A 18 -12.84 -1.18 15.62
CA SER A 18 -12.51 -2.60 15.57
C SER A 18 -12.03 -2.98 14.17
N CYS A 19 -10.73 -3.20 13.99
CA CYS A 19 -10.20 -3.76 12.76
C CYS A 19 -10.44 -5.27 12.68
N GLY A 20 -10.83 -5.76 11.50
CA GLY A 20 -10.82 -7.18 11.17
C GLY A 20 -9.53 -7.55 10.44
N VAL A 21 -8.86 -8.60 10.87
CA VAL A 21 -7.64 -9.11 10.24
C VAL A 21 -7.75 -10.60 10.02
N GLY A 22 -7.30 -11.07 8.86
CA GLY A 22 -7.21 -12.49 8.55
C GLY A 22 -6.00 -12.78 7.68
N PHE A 23 -5.61 -14.03 7.56
CA PHE A 23 -4.51 -14.43 6.71
C PHE A 23 -4.76 -15.80 6.04
N VAL A 24 -4.16 -15.99 4.88
CA VAL A 24 -4.11 -17.26 4.16
C VAL A 24 -2.65 -17.56 3.81
N VAL A 25 -2.22 -18.77 4.11
CA VAL A 25 -0.86 -19.22 3.82
C VAL A 25 -0.86 -20.65 3.27
N ASN A 26 0.02 -20.88 2.31
CA ASN A 26 0.34 -22.24 1.87
C ASN A 26 1.53 -22.76 2.70
N ILE A 27 1.30 -23.79 3.52
CA ILE A 27 2.32 -24.37 4.42
C ILE A 27 3.57 -24.85 3.66
N LYS A 28 3.41 -25.25 2.38
CA LYS A 28 4.53 -25.70 1.53
C LYS A 28 5.16 -24.54 0.73
N GLY A 29 4.78 -23.29 0.99
CA GLY A 29 5.32 -22.10 0.32
C GLY A 29 4.97 -21.99 -1.17
N ARG A 30 4.00 -22.75 -1.67
CA ARG A 30 3.61 -22.70 -3.09
C ARG A 30 2.78 -21.47 -3.36
N LYS A 31 3.26 -20.62 -4.26
CA LYS A 31 2.52 -19.44 -4.76
C LYS A 31 1.33 -19.89 -5.62
N SER A 32 0.16 -19.29 -5.41
CA SER A 32 -1.00 -19.50 -6.27
C SER A 32 -1.95 -18.31 -6.22
N HIS A 33 -2.68 -18.09 -7.31
CA HIS A 33 -3.75 -17.08 -7.35
C HIS A 33 -4.89 -17.42 -6.38
N ASP A 34 -5.11 -18.70 -6.05
CA ASP A 34 -6.13 -19.11 -5.08
C ASP A 34 -5.92 -18.51 -3.70
N ILE A 35 -4.66 -18.33 -3.28
CA ILE A 35 -4.33 -17.64 -2.01
C ILE A 35 -4.85 -16.20 -2.02
N ILE A 36 -4.65 -15.49 -3.14
CA ILE A 36 -5.13 -14.11 -3.28
C ILE A 36 -6.65 -14.07 -3.25
N ARG A 37 -7.31 -14.95 -4.00
CA ARG A 37 -8.77 -15.06 -4.03
C ARG A 37 -9.35 -15.31 -2.63
N ARG A 38 -8.76 -16.22 -1.85
CA ARG A 38 -9.16 -16.48 -0.46
C ARG A 38 -8.84 -15.30 0.46
N GLY A 39 -7.76 -14.59 0.24
CA GLY A 39 -7.45 -13.36 0.97
C GLY A 39 -8.52 -12.27 0.74
N LEU A 40 -8.97 -12.09 -0.49
CA LEU A 40 -10.07 -11.18 -0.81
C LEU A 40 -11.40 -11.64 -0.22
N GLU A 41 -11.67 -12.96 -0.19
CA GLU A 41 -12.86 -13.53 0.46
C GLU A 41 -12.88 -13.23 1.97
N ILE A 42 -11.71 -13.21 2.64
CA ILE A 42 -11.63 -12.79 4.04
C ILE A 42 -12.09 -11.35 4.20
N LEU A 43 -11.70 -10.45 3.31
CA LEU A 43 -12.13 -9.04 3.39
C LEU A 43 -13.65 -8.93 3.29
N VAL A 44 -14.27 -9.67 2.38
CA VAL A 44 -15.74 -9.73 2.26
C VAL A 44 -16.39 -10.28 3.54
N ASN A 45 -15.83 -11.34 4.12
CA ASN A 45 -16.33 -11.94 5.36
C ASN A 45 -16.15 -11.05 6.59
N LEU A 46 -15.25 -10.07 6.53
CA LEU A 46 -15.00 -9.11 7.59
C LEU A 46 -15.82 -7.81 7.44
N ASP A 47 -16.71 -7.73 6.47
CA ASP A 47 -17.55 -6.54 6.22
C ASP A 47 -18.31 -6.08 7.49
N HIS A 48 -18.81 -7.04 8.28
CA HIS A 48 -19.47 -6.76 9.56
C HIS A 48 -18.57 -6.14 10.65
N ARG A 49 -17.26 -6.06 10.41
CA ARG A 49 -16.28 -5.43 11.31
C ARG A 49 -15.92 -4.01 10.86
N GLY A 50 -16.38 -3.58 9.68
CA GLY A 50 -16.18 -2.25 9.17
C GLY A 50 -17.17 -1.25 9.78
N ALA A 51 -16.75 -0.02 10.02
CA ALA A 51 -17.66 1.07 10.35
C ALA A 51 -18.26 1.63 9.06
N VAL A 52 -19.57 1.86 9.09
CA VAL A 52 -20.29 2.53 8.01
C VAL A 52 -20.70 3.90 8.54
N GLY A 53 -20.32 4.96 7.82
CA GLY A 53 -20.72 6.33 8.17
C GLY A 53 -22.20 6.61 7.92
N ALA A 54 -22.58 7.87 8.00
CA ALA A 54 -23.94 8.31 7.68
C ALA A 54 -24.33 8.04 6.21
N ASP A 55 -23.32 7.93 5.32
CA ASP A 55 -23.48 7.49 3.93
C ASP A 55 -23.10 6.00 3.84
N PRO A 56 -24.04 5.10 3.51
CA PRO A 56 -23.78 3.66 3.39
C PRO A 56 -22.72 3.29 2.34
N LEU A 57 -22.40 4.21 1.41
CA LEU A 57 -21.39 4.03 0.38
C LEU A 57 -19.99 4.51 0.83
N VAL A 58 -19.83 4.90 2.08
CA VAL A 58 -18.56 5.33 2.69
C VAL A 58 -18.21 4.36 3.81
N GLY A 59 -17.18 3.57 3.62
CA GLY A 59 -16.64 2.63 4.61
C GLY A 59 -15.20 2.97 5.02
N ASP A 60 -14.66 2.20 5.96
CA ASP A 60 -13.30 2.37 6.51
C ASP A 60 -12.20 2.02 5.52
N GLY A 61 -12.55 1.34 4.45
CA GLY A 61 -11.59 0.79 3.51
C GLY A 61 -11.06 -0.58 3.92
N ALA A 62 -10.48 -1.27 2.96
CA ALA A 62 -9.92 -2.60 3.12
C ALA A 62 -8.63 -2.73 2.29
N GLY A 63 -7.76 -3.66 2.66
CA GLY A 63 -6.52 -3.89 1.95
C GLY A 63 -6.01 -5.32 2.09
N CYS A 64 -5.18 -5.72 1.14
CA CYS A 64 -4.54 -7.02 1.15
C CYS A 64 -3.04 -6.86 1.00
N LEU A 65 -2.28 -7.41 1.93
CA LEU A 65 -0.83 -7.53 1.82
C LEU A 65 -0.48 -8.90 1.25
N MET A 66 0.28 -8.92 0.18
CA MET A 66 0.66 -10.17 -0.50
C MET A 66 2.14 -10.17 -0.87
N GLN A 67 2.65 -11.36 -1.19
CA GLN A 67 3.99 -11.45 -1.77
C GLN A 67 4.06 -10.69 -3.10
N MET A 68 5.26 -10.17 -3.41
CA MET A 68 5.53 -9.48 -4.67
C MET A 68 5.03 -10.30 -5.87
N PRO A 69 4.09 -9.76 -6.68
CA PRO A 69 3.57 -10.43 -7.87
C PRO A 69 4.55 -10.29 -9.04
N ASP A 70 5.72 -10.94 -8.93
CA ASP A 70 6.84 -10.78 -9.88
C ASP A 70 6.44 -11.02 -11.33
N ALA A 71 5.63 -12.07 -11.59
CA ALA A 71 5.22 -12.40 -12.96
C ALA A 71 4.41 -11.24 -13.60
N LEU A 72 3.44 -10.66 -12.87
CA LEU A 72 2.64 -9.52 -13.33
C LEU A 72 3.52 -8.30 -13.63
N LEU A 73 4.43 -7.98 -12.72
CA LEU A 73 5.29 -6.81 -12.86
C LEU A 73 6.30 -6.99 -13.99
N ARG A 74 6.85 -8.18 -14.14
CA ARG A 74 7.78 -8.52 -15.22
C ARG A 74 7.14 -8.42 -16.58
N ASP A 75 5.94 -8.97 -16.73
CA ASP A 75 5.16 -8.88 -17.96
C ASP A 75 4.80 -7.42 -18.29
N TRP A 76 4.35 -6.65 -17.31
CA TRP A 76 4.04 -5.23 -17.47
C TRP A 76 5.29 -4.41 -17.90
N CYS A 77 6.44 -4.66 -17.29
CA CYS A 77 7.71 -4.02 -17.61
C CYS A 77 8.20 -4.43 -19.02
N ALA A 78 8.13 -5.71 -19.35
CA ALA A 78 8.56 -6.24 -20.64
C ALA A 78 7.78 -5.60 -21.81
N GLY A 79 6.45 -5.44 -21.65
CA GLY A 79 5.61 -4.76 -22.63
C GLY A 79 5.96 -3.28 -22.87
N ARG A 80 6.88 -2.72 -22.05
CA ARG A 80 7.36 -1.32 -22.13
C ARG A 80 8.86 -1.21 -22.37
N GLY A 81 9.52 -2.34 -22.65
CA GLY A 81 10.97 -2.39 -22.85
C GLY A 81 11.78 -2.13 -21.58
N ILE A 82 11.17 -2.26 -20.39
CA ILE A 82 11.84 -2.05 -19.12
C ILE A 82 12.38 -3.37 -18.59
N GLY A 83 13.69 -3.45 -18.38
CA GLY A 83 14.36 -4.59 -17.76
C GLY A 83 14.10 -4.63 -16.25
N LEU A 84 13.24 -5.53 -15.77
CA LEU A 84 13.03 -5.72 -14.33
C LEU A 84 14.10 -6.64 -13.77
N PRO A 85 14.85 -6.24 -12.71
CA PRO A 85 15.86 -7.10 -12.08
C PRO A 85 15.27 -8.38 -11.48
N ALA A 86 16.14 -9.27 -11.00
CA ALA A 86 15.71 -10.48 -10.29
C ALA A 86 14.94 -10.14 -9.01
N PRO A 87 14.05 -11.03 -8.52
CA PRO A 87 13.40 -10.89 -7.23
C PRO A 87 14.41 -10.62 -6.11
N GLY A 88 14.05 -9.71 -5.18
CA GLY A 88 14.95 -9.22 -4.14
C GLY A 88 15.89 -8.08 -4.58
N ARG A 89 15.95 -7.77 -5.88
CA ARG A 89 16.75 -6.66 -6.44
C ARG A 89 15.88 -5.51 -6.95
N TYR A 90 14.60 -5.53 -6.69
CA TYR A 90 13.69 -4.41 -6.94
C TYR A 90 12.61 -4.36 -5.85
N ALA A 91 12.01 -3.20 -5.68
CA ALA A 91 10.90 -2.94 -4.79
C ALA A 91 9.78 -2.19 -5.52
N VAL A 92 8.58 -2.28 -5.00
CA VAL A 92 7.42 -1.54 -5.49
C VAL A 92 6.78 -0.79 -4.34
N ALA A 93 6.72 0.52 -4.45
CA ALA A 93 6.03 1.36 -3.49
C ALA A 93 4.63 1.69 -4.00
N MET A 94 3.60 1.35 -3.23
CA MET A 94 2.24 1.81 -3.46
C MET A 94 2.12 3.26 -2.97
N CYS A 95 1.81 4.19 -3.87
CA CYS A 95 1.75 5.61 -3.60
C CYS A 95 0.31 6.12 -3.75
N PHE A 96 -0.19 6.76 -2.70
CA PHE A 96 -1.47 7.48 -2.69
C PHE A 96 -1.18 8.97 -2.83
N LEU A 97 -1.30 9.47 -4.05
CA LEU A 97 -0.83 10.79 -4.45
C LEU A 97 -2.00 11.79 -4.54
N PRO A 98 -1.73 13.10 -4.43
CA PRO A 98 -2.75 14.13 -4.63
C PRO A 98 -3.43 14.04 -6.00
N ARG A 99 -4.72 14.35 -6.05
CA ARG A 99 -5.46 14.49 -7.33
C ARG A 99 -5.02 15.73 -8.11
N ASP A 100 -4.73 16.80 -7.39
CA ASP A 100 -4.19 18.02 -8.01
C ASP A 100 -2.90 17.69 -8.74
N GLU A 101 -2.83 18.08 -10.02
CA GLU A 101 -1.75 17.70 -10.91
C GLU A 101 -0.41 18.31 -10.48
N GLN A 102 -0.43 19.58 -10.03
CA GLN A 102 0.78 20.26 -9.60
C GLN A 102 1.31 19.68 -8.29
N ALA A 103 0.44 19.45 -7.32
CA ALA A 103 0.81 18.81 -6.05
C ALA A 103 1.31 17.38 -6.26
N ARG A 104 0.69 16.63 -7.19
CA ARG A 104 1.12 15.28 -7.57
C ARG A 104 2.51 15.30 -8.22
N ALA A 105 2.76 16.21 -9.15
CA ALA A 105 4.07 16.33 -9.79
C ALA A 105 5.17 16.65 -8.77
N ILE A 106 4.90 17.53 -7.80
CA ILE A 106 5.83 17.84 -6.71
C ILE A 106 6.12 16.59 -5.86
N ALA A 107 5.09 15.82 -5.51
CA ALA A 107 5.24 14.60 -4.71
C ALA A 107 6.05 13.52 -5.47
N ILE A 108 5.77 13.32 -6.75
CA ILE A 108 6.52 12.43 -7.63
C ILE A 108 7.99 12.83 -7.70
N ALA A 109 8.27 14.09 -8.02
CA ALA A 109 9.65 14.61 -8.10
C ALA A 109 10.41 14.46 -6.78
N HIS A 110 9.71 14.61 -5.64
CA HIS A 110 10.29 14.40 -4.32
C HIS A 110 10.70 12.94 -4.10
N ILE A 111 9.83 11.99 -4.40
CA ILE A 111 10.12 10.55 -4.29
C ILE A 111 11.28 10.16 -5.20
N GLU A 112 11.27 10.60 -6.46
CA GLU A 112 12.34 10.36 -7.42
C GLU A 112 13.69 10.90 -6.94
N ARG A 113 13.70 12.09 -6.35
CA ARG A 113 14.90 12.67 -5.75
C ARG A 113 15.41 11.81 -4.60
N LEU A 114 14.54 11.32 -3.72
CA LEU A 114 14.94 10.48 -2.60
C LEU A 114 15.51 9.13 -3.07
N VAL A 115 14.90 8.52 -4.07
CA VAL A 115 15.43 7.29 -4.69
C VAL A 115 16.85 7.49 -5.19
N ARG A 116 17.11 8.60 -5.91
CA ARG A 116 18.47 8.96 -6.40
C ARG A 116 19.45 9.22 -5.27
N VAL A 117 19.03 10.00 -4.23
CA VAL A 117 19.89 10.34 -3.09
C VAL A 117 20.31 9.09 -2.31
N GLU A 118 19.42 8.09 -2.22
CA GLU A 118 19.74 6.81 -1.58
C GLU A 118 20.50 5.84 -2.52
N GLY A 119 20.89 6.30 -3.71
CA GLY A 119 21.68 5.55 -4.67
C GLY A 119 20.91 4.46 -5.40
N GLN A 120 19.59 4.52 -5.41
CA GLN A 120 18.76 3.56 -6.10
C GLN A 120 18.26 4.10 -7.45
N THR A 121 17.68 3.25 -8.29
CA THR A 121 17.18 3.62 -9.61
C THR A 121 15.67 3.47 -9.69
N LEU A 122 14.96 4.55 -9.98
CA LEU A 122 13.55 4.46 -10.36
C LEU A 122 13.46 3.93 -11.80
N LEU A 123 12.79 2.80 -11.99
CA LEU A 123 12.58 2.21 -13.30
C LEU A 123 11.35 2.78 -14.00
N ALA A 124 10.25 2.90 -13.27
CA ALA A 124 8.99 3.38 -13.83
C ALA A 124 7.99 3.77 -12.75
N TRP A 125 7.02 4.59 -13.15
CA TRP A 125 5.73 4.74 -12.50
C TRP A 125 4.68 3.91 -13.23
N ARG A 126 3.86 3.19 -12.48
CA ARG A 126 2.75 2.39 -12.98
C ARG A 126 1.45 2.88 -12.34
N ASP A 127 0.52 3.35 -13.14
CA ASP A 127 -0.82 3.66 -12.64
C ASP A 127 -1.52 2.36 -12.22
N VAL A 128 -2.15 2.40 -11.05
CA VAL A 128 -2.93 1.26 -10.55
C VAL A 128 -4.33 1.35 -11.15
N PRO A 129 -4.79 0.30 -11.85
CA PRO A 129 -6.17 0.25 -12.30
C PRO A 129 -7.12 0.33 -11.10
N THR A 130 -8.09 1.24 -11.16
CA THR A 130 -9.11 1.43 -10.14
C THR A 130 -10.48 1.31 -10.76
N ASP A 131 -11.40 0.68 -10.02
CA ASP A 131 -12.82 0.63 -10.37
C ASP A 131 -13.59 1.49 -9.37
N THR A 132 -14.32 2.49 -9.89
CA THR A 132 -15.14 3.41 -9.10
C THR A 132 -16.63 3.04 -9.12
N THR A 133 -16.97 1.91 -9.74
CA THR A 133 -18.36 1.45 -9.84
C THR A 133 -18.92 1.18 -8.44
N GLY A 134 -20.05 1.77 -8.14
CA GLY A 134 -20.73 1.60 -6.84
C GLY A 134 -20.17 2.47 -5.70
N LEU A 135 -19.15 3.32 -5.96
CA LEU A 135 -18.67 4.26 -4.96
C LEU A 135 -19.54 5.51 -4.89
N GLY A 136 -19.72 6.04 -3.68
CA GLY A 136 -20.41 7.33 -3.47
C GLY A 136 -19.62 8.49 -4.07
N ALA A 137 -20.32 9.55 -4.52
CA ALA A 137 -19.71 10.73 -5.12
C ALA A 137 -18.62 11.34 -4.22
N ARG A 138 -18.83 11.37 -2.91
CA ARG A 138 -17.89 11.90 -1.93
C ARG A 138 -16.59 11.11 -1.86
N VAL A 139 -16.67 9.77 -1.99
CA VAL A 139 -15.49 8.91 -2.04
C VAL A 139 -14.70 9.18 -3.31
N ILE A 140 -15.38 9.27 -4.44
CA ILE A 140 -14.76 9.58 -5.75
C ILE A 140 -14.08 10.95 -5.71
N GLU A 141 -14.70 11.94 -5.08
CA GLU A 141 -14.14 13.29 -4.95
C GLU A 141 -12.84 13.31 -4.13
N THR A 142 -12.75 12.51 -3.07
CA THR A 142 -11.60 12.48 -2.16
C THR A 142 -10.57 11.39 -2.48
N MET A 143 -10.88 10.49 -3.40
CA MET A 143 -10.01 9.37 -3.78
C MET A 143 -8.65 9.88 -4.28
N PRO A 144 -7.52 9.36 -3.76
CA PRO A 144 -6.20 9.75 -4.23
C PRO A 144 -5.91 9.20 -5.64
N TRP A 145 -4.91 9.76 -6.30
CA TRP A 145 -4.28 9.11 -7.45
C TRP A 145 -3.40 7.96 -6.96
N ILE A 146 -3.68 6.74 -7.40
CA ILE A 146 -2.96 5.56 -6.94
C ILE A 146 -1.98 5.10 -8.00
N ALA A 147 -0.68 5.10 -7.64
CA ALA A 147 0.38 4.68 -8.54
C ALA A 147 1.42 3.82 -7.81
N GLN A 148 2.17 3.05 -8.57
CA GLN A 148 3.29 2.26 -8.08
C GLN A 148 4.60 2.81 -8.62
N ALA A 149 5.56 3.10 -7.71
CA ALA A 149 6.93 3.38 -8.07
C ALA A 149 7.73 2.08 -8.05
N ILE A 150 8.32 1.71 -9.20
CA ILE A 150 9.16 0.50 -9.34
C ILE A 150 10.62 0.95 -9.21
N VAL A 151 11.30 0.48 -8.17
CA VAL A 151 12.66 0.90 -7.82
C VAL A 151 13.61 -0.30 -7.90
N ALA A 152 14.67 -0.17 -8.69
CA ALA A 152 15.74 -1.17 -8.76
C ALA A 152 16.85 -0.87 -7.74
N ALA A 153 17.42 -1.93 -7.20
CA ALA A 153 18.62 -1.87 -6.37
C ALA A 153 19.83 -1.45 -7.18
N SER A 154 20.68 -0.61 -6.60
CA SER A 154 22.01 -0.33 -7.15
C SER A 154 22.80 -1.63 -7.37
N PRO A 155 23.62 -1.71 -8.44
CA PRO A 155 24.54 -2.84 -8.63
C PRO A 155 25.46 -3.08 -7.43
N ASP A 156 25.89 -1.99 -6.77
CA ASP A 156 26.86 -2.00 -5.68
C ASP A 156 26.26 -2.41 -4.33
N ILE A 157 24.94 -2.61 -4.24
CA ILE A 157 24.31 -2.95 -2.98
C ILE A 157 24.64 -4.42 -2.59
N ALA A 158 25.19 -4.60 -1.40
CA ALA A 158 25.82 -5.86 -0.98
C ALA A 158 24.82 -7.00 -0.77
N SER A 159 23.57 -6.72 -0.37
CA SER A 159 22.58 -7.74 -0.03
C SER A 159 21.15 -7.20 -0.19
N GLN A 160 20.18 -8.14 -0.18
CA GLN A 160 18.76 -7.79 -0.16
C GLN A 160 18.42 -6.97 1.09
N ASP A 161 18.90 -7.36 2.27
CA ASP A 161 18.66 -6.63 3.53
C ASP A 161 19.19 -5.19 3.46
N ALA A 162 20.33 -4.97 2.81
CA ALA A 162 20.87 -3.64 2.61
C ALA A 162 19.97 -2.81 1.70
N PHE A 163 19.41 -3.42 0.66
CA PHE A 163 18.43 -2.79 -0.22
C PHE A 163 17.13 -2.46 0.52
N GLU A 164 16.60 -3.39 1.30
CA GLU A 164 15.36 -3.18 2.06
C GLU A 164 15.50 -2.03 3.07
N ARG A 165 16.65 -1.89 3.73
CA ARG A 165 16.95 -0.72 4.58
C ARG A 165 16.95 0.59 3.80
N LYS A 166 17.46 0.60 2.55
CA LYS A 166 17.40 1.78 1.69
C LYS A 166 15.95 2.13 1.31
N ILE A 167 15.15 1.14 0.96
CA ILE A 167 13.73 1.33 0.64
C ILE A 167 12.96 1.85 1.86
N LEU A 168 13.23 1.32 3.05
CA LEU A 168 12.64 1.83 4.29
C LEU A 168 13.00 3.31 4.52
N THR A 169 14.27 3.68 4.32
CA THR A 169 14.72 5.08 4.44
C THR A 169 14.02 5.99 3.44
N ILE A 170 13.89 5.56 2.18
CA ILE A 170 13.18 6.32 1.14
C ILE A 170 11.72 6.53 1.56
N ARG A 171 11.06 5.46 2.00
CA ARG A 171 9.66 5.51 2.46
C ARG A 171 9.51 6.51 3.61
N THR A 172 10.25 6.33 4.71
CA THR A 172 10.16 7.19 5.90
C THR A 172 10.37 8.65 5.54
N ARG A 173 11.43 8.96 4.79
CA ARG A 173 11.74 10.34 4.36
C ARG A 173 10.71 10.93 3.41
N SER A 174 10.03 10.13 2.61
CA SER A 174 8.94 10.60 1.75
C SER A 174 7.68 10.97 2.52
N GLU A 175 7.46 10.32 3.68
CA GLU A 175 6.31 10.56 4.57
C GLU A 175 6.56 11.75 5.53
N GLU A 176 7.78 11.96 6.00
CA GLU A 176 8.17 13.01 7.00
C GLU A 176 7.76 14.43 6.58
N ARG A 177 7.69 14.74 5.30
CA ARG A 177 7.34 16.07 4.82
C ARG A 177 5.88 16.48 5.10
N ARG A 178 5.04 15.56 5.57
CA ARG A 178 3.66 15.86 5.98
C ARG A 178 3.53 16.42 7.39
N VAL A 179 4.53 16.26 8.25
CA VAL A 179 4.46 16.60 9.69
C VAL A 179 5.06 17.96 10.02
N GLY A 180 5.71 18.60 9.06
CA GLY A 180 6.44 19.87 9.25
C GLY A 180 5.68 21.09 8.74
N LYS A 181 4.44 21.33 9.22
CA LYS A 181 3.78 22.65 9.19
C LYS A 181 3.00 22.87 10.48
#